data_8b0149e5079756a2dc009a3c3847be07
#
_entry.id   8b0149e5079756a2dc009a3c3847be07
#
_cell.length_a   1.000
_cell.length_b   1.000
_cell.length_c   1.000
_cell.angle_alpha   90.00
_cell.angle_beta   90.00
_cell.angle_gamma   90.00
#
_symmetry.space_group_name_H-M   'P 1'
#
loop_
_entity.id
_entity.type
_entity.pdbx_description
1 polymer ?
#
loop_
_entity_poly.entity_id
_entity_poly.type
_entity_poly.pdbx_seq_one_letter_code
_entity_poly.pdbx_strand_id
1 'polypeptide(L)'
;MIIGSIKNGMVIDHITAGRAMELYDLLGLEKAECEVALIKNAVSSKMGRKDIIKINGDFPVDLNVIAYVDPRATINIIQDGVLVEKKALQTPQKLVNVVKCQNPRCITSTEQELDHVFVLTEPENGVYRCIYCEAQAK
;
A
#
# COMPACT_ATOMS: atom_id res chain seq x y z
N MET A 1 -2.89 -10.99 -20.24
CA MET A 1 -4.13 -10.23 -20.43
C MET A 1 -3.81 -8.75 -20.54
N ILE A 2 -4.30 -8.14 -21.59
CA ILE A 2 -4.04 -6.73 -21.82
C ILE A 2 -5.26 -5.94 -21.36
N ILE A 3 -5.10 -5.24 -20.25
CA ILE A 3 -6.11 -4.30 -19.80
C ILE A 3 -5.59 -2.93 -20.12
N GLY A 4 -5.92 -2.43 -21.28
CA GLY A 4 -5.49 -1.11 -21.70
C GLY A 4 -4.01 -0.83 -21.45
N SER A 5 -3.39 -0.09 -22.32
CA SER A 5 -2.00 0.32 -22.08
C SER A 5 -2.00 1.56 -21.19
N ILE A 6 -1.23 1.52 -20.13
CA ILE A 6 -0.99 2.70 -19.32
C ILE A 6 0.02 3.56 -20.06
N LYS A 7 -0.32 4.84 -20.27
CA LYS A 7 0.62 5.77 -20.91
C LYS A 7 1.57 6.37 -19.88
N ASN A 8 1.00 6.95 -18.82
CA ASN A 8 1.79 7.56 -17.76
C ASN A 8 1.12 7.19 -16.46
N GLY A 9 1.80 6.41 -15.65
CA GLY A 9 1.20 5.97 -14.40
C GLY A 9 2.03 4.90 -13.72
N MET A 10 1.34 4.04 -13.00
CA MET A 10 1.97 3.08 -12.12
C MET A 10 1.19 1.76 -12.13
N VAL A 11 1.91 0.67 -12.05
CA VAL A 11 1.31 -0.65 -11.83
C VAL A 11 1.85 -1.20 -10.52
N ILE A 12 0.97 -1.51 -9.59
CA ILE A 12 1.33 -2.20 -8.35
C ILE A 12 1.06 -3.68 -8.61
N ASP A 13 2.12 -4.45 -8.76
CA ASP A 13 2.04 -5.86 -9.11
C ASP A 13 2.47 -6.75 -7.96
N HIS A 14 2.22 -8.04 -8.09
CA HIS A 14 2.60 -9.06 -7.09
C HIS A 14 2.02 -8.80 -5.70
N ILE A 15 0.82 -8.21 -5.65
CA ILE A 15 0.08 -8.05 -4.41
C ILE A 15 -0.45 -9.42 -4.00
N THR A 16 -0.31 -9.78 -2.75
CA THR A 16 -0.87 -11.02 -2.24
C THR A 16 -2.37 -11.06 -2.52
N ALA A 17 -2.85 -12.15 -3.11
CA ALA A 17 -4.25 -12.29 -3.49
C ALA A 17 -5.16 -12.03 -2.27
N GLY A 18 -6.13 -11.14 -2.46
CA GLY A 18 -7.06 -10.73 -1.41
C GLY A 18 -6.72 -9.40 -0.74
N ARG A 19 -5.56 -8.81 -1.03
CA ARG A 19 -5.15 -7.56 -0.37
C ARG A 19 -5.33 -6.30 -1.19
N ALA A 20 -5.74 -6.42 -2.45
CA ALA A 20 -5.86 -5.25 -3.30
C ALA A 20 -6.89 -4.24 -2.80
N MET A 21 -8.02 -4.71 -2.26
CA MET A 21 -9.06 -3.80 -1.75
C MET A 21 -8.60 -3.02 -0.54
N GLU A 22 -7.83 -3.64 0.34
CA GLU A 22 -7.25 -2.97 1.49
C GLU A 22 -6.29 -1.86 1.04
N LEU A 23 -5.46 -2.16 0.04
CA LEU A 23 -4.57 -1.16 -0.56
C LEU A 23 -5.35 -0.03 -1.22
N TYR A 24 -6.38 -0.37 -1.97
CA TYR A 24 -7.23 0.61 -2.63
C TYR A 24 -7.78 1.63 -1.63
N ASP A 25 -8.28 1.13 -0.51
CA ASP A 25 -8.85 1.97 0.54
C ASP A 25 -7.78 2.83 1.22
N LEU A 26 -6.66 2.22 1.61
CA LEU A 26 -5.61 2.94 2.33
C LEU A 26 -4.91 3.99 1.46
N LEU A 27 -4.79 3.74 0.17
CA LEU A 27 -4.19 4.70 -0.75
C LEU A 27 -5.15 5.82 -1.16
N GLY A 28 -6.42 5.71 -0.80
CA GLY A 28 -7.41 6.71 -1.16
C GLY A 28 -7.73 6.74 -2.65
N LEU A 29 -7.58 5.63 -3.33
CA LEU A 29 -7.77 5.55 -4.78
C LEU A 29 -9.19 5.85 -5.22
N GLU A 30 -10.16 5.75 -4.33
CA GLU A 30 -11.55 6.11 -4.62
C GLU A 30 -11.69 7.60 -4.98
N LYS A 31 -10.72 8.42 -4.56
CA LYS A 31 -10.70 9.86 -4.86
C LYS A 31 -9.94 10.20 -6.13
N ALA A 32 -9.32 9.20 -6.75
CA ALA A 32 -8.55 9.43 -7.97
C ALA A 32 -9.48 9.77 -9.12
N GLU A 33 -9.13 10.81 -9.88
CA GLU A 33 -9.90 11.21 -11.06
C GLU A 33 -9.39 10.52 -12.32
N CYS A 34 -8.26 9.84 -12.22
CA CYS A 34 -7.69 9.08 -13.32
C CYS A 34 -8.26 7.66 -13.35
N GLU A 35 -8.01 6.97 -14.45
CA GLU A 35 -8.46 5.59 -14.60
C GLU A 35 -7.69 4.66 -13.68
N VAL A 36 -8.40 3.87 -12.88
CA VAL A 36 -7.81 2.89 -11.97
C VAL A 36 -8.46 1.54 -12.25
N ALA A 37 -7.63 0.53 -12.50
CA ALA A 37 -8.09 -0.84 -12.70
C ALA A 37 -7.55 -1.72 -11.59
N LEU A 38 -8.44 -2.56 -11.03
CA LEU A 38 -8.07 -3.48 -9.97
C LEU A 38 -8.37 -4.89 -10.44
N ILE A 39 -7.34 -5.73 -10.45
CA ILE A 39 -7.47 -7.12 -10.89
C ILE A 39 -7.24 -8.01 -9.69
N LYS A 40 -8.22 -8.83 -9.38
CA LYS A 40 -8.15 -9.75 -8.25
C LYS A 40 -7.89 -11.16 -8.74
N ASN A 41 -7.06 -11.86 -8.01
CA ASN A 41 -6.89 -13.30 -8.18
C ASN A 41 -6.38 -13.70 -9.55
N ALA A 42 -5.46 -12.90 -10.10
CA ALA A 42 -4.84 -13.19 -11.39
C ALA A 42 -3.85 -14.36 -11.25
N VAL A 43 -3.69 -15.12 -12.32
CA VAL A 43 -2.73 -16.22 -12.33
C VAL A 43 -1.31 -15.67 -12.31
N SER A 44 -0.47 -16.21 -11.42
CA SER A 44 0.92 -15.82 -11.28
C SER A 44 1.80 -17.05 -11.23
N SER A 45 2.82 -17.11 -12.09
CA SER A 45 3.79 -18.19 -12.05
C SER A 45 4.65 -18.17 -10.80
N LYS A 46 4.81 -16.98 -10.21
CA LYS A 46 5.66 -16.79 -9.03
C LYS A 46 4.91 -17.00 -7.72
N MET A 47 3.63 -16.64 -7.68
CA MET A 47 2.85 -16.64 -6.43
C MET A 47 1.62 -17.54 -6.47
N GLY A 48 1.34 -18.19 -7.61
CA GLY A 48 0.09 -18.92 -7.81
C GLY A 48 -1.04 -17.99 -8.18
N ARG A 49 -1.43 -17.11 -7.27
CA ARG A 49 -2.43 -16.05 -7.50
C ARG A 49 -1.90 -14.74 -6.98
N LYS A 50 -2.28 -13.66 -7.60
CA LYS A 50 -1.89 -12.31 -7.20
C LYS A 50 -2.98 -11.31 -7.52
N ASP A 51 -2.92 -10.15 -6.87
CA ASP A 51 -3.75 -9.02 -7.22
C ASP A 51 -2.87 -7.97 -7.90
N ILE A 52 -3.47 -7.12 -8.72
CA ILE A 52 -2.78 -6.05 -9.44
C ILE A 52 -3.63 -4.79 -9.38
N ILE A 53 -2.99 -3.65 -9.16
CA ILE A 53 -3.66 -2.33 -9.27
C ILE A 53 -2.93 -1.53 -10.33
N LYS A 54 -3.67 -1.04 -11.32
CA LYS A 54 -3.13 -0.19 -12.39
C LYS A 54 -3.70 1.21 -12.27
N ILE A 55 -2.84 2.20 -12.19
CA ILE A 55 -3.22 3.60 -12.10
C ILE A 55 -2.74 4.30 -13.35
N ASN A 56 -3.68 4.74 -14.19
CA ASN A 56 -3.35 5.40 -15.45
C ASN A 56 -3.51 6.91 -15.29
N GLY A 57 -2.49 7.53 -14.73
CA GLY A 57 -2.50 8.96 -14.45
C GLY A 57 -1.50 9.31 -13.37
N ASP A 58 -1.43 10.60 -13.07
CA ASP A 58 -0.51 11.13 -12.07
C ASP A 58 -1.22 11.28 -10.73
N PHE A 59 -1.37 10.18 -10.02
CA PHE A 59 -1.96 10.16 -8.69
C PHE A 59 -0.86 9.85 -7.67
N PRO A 60 -0.66 10.72 -6.67
CA PRO A 60 0.40 10.49 -5.69
C PRO A 60 0.09 9.26 -4.82
N VAL A 61 1.04 8.35 -4.74
CA VAL A 61 0.90 7.11 -3.99
C VAL A 61 2.02 7.04 -2.96
N ASP A 62 1.65 6.77 -1.71
CA ASP A 62 2.61 6.60 -0.64
C ASP A 62 3.13 5.17 -0.64
N LEU A 63 4.39 4.99 -1.05
CA LEU A 63 5.01 3.68 -1.13
C LEU A 63 5.13 2.99 0.24
N ASN A 64 5.19 3.76 1.32
CA ASN A 64 5.24 3.19 2.66
C ASN A 64 3.94 2.48 3.03
N VAL A 65 2.81 3.00 2.55
CA VAL A 65 1.52 2.34 2.76
C VAL A 65 1.50 0.97 2.07
N ILE A 66 1.98 0.93 0.84
CA ILE A 66 2.04 -0.32 0.09
C ILE A 66 2.96 -1.32 0.80
N ALA A 67 4.13 -0.87 1.23
CA ALA A 67 5.10 -1.73 1.90
C ALA A 67 4.57 -2.23 3.25
N TYR A 68 3.76 -1.43 3.93
CA TYR A 68 3.14 -1.86 5.18
C TYR A 68 2.12 -2.98 4.94
N VAL A 69 1.26 -2.82 3.92
CA VAL A 69 0.21 -3.81 3.63
C VAL A 69 0.83 -5.08 3.03
N ASP A 70 1.72 -4.91 2.06
CA ASP A 70 2.32 -6.06 1.38
C ASP A 70 3.73 -5.72 0.87
N PRO A 71 4.78 -6.04 1.65
CA PRO A 71 6.15 -5.76 1.23
C PRO A 71 6.61 -6.58 0.02
N ARG A 72 5.83 -7.60 -0.38
CA ARG A 72 6.16 -8.42 -1.56
C ARG A 72 5.74 -7.76 -2.87
N ALA A 73 4.90 -6.72 -2.81
CA ALA A 73 4.44 -6.02 -4.00
C ALA A 73 5.60 -5.31 -4.70
N THR A 74 5.48 -5.17 -6.01
CA THR A 74 6.46 -4.43 -6.82
C THR A 74 5.78 -3.26 -7.49
N ILE A 75 6.55 -2.20 -7.72
CA ILE A 75 6.04 -0.97 -8.32
C ILE A 75 6.69 -0.80 -9.70
N ASN A 76 5.86 -0.72 -10.73
CA ASN A 76 6.31 -0.46 -12.09
C ASN A 76 5.87 0.95 -12.48
N ILE A 77 6.82 1.81 -12.83
CA ILE A 77 6.55 3.18 -13.27
C ILE A 77 6.57 3.19 -14.79
N ILE A 78 5.52 3.76 -15.39
CA ILE A 78 5.35 3.78 -16.83
C ILE A 78 5.27 5.23 -17.30
N GLN A 79 6.06 5.55 -18.32
CA GLN A 79 6.05 6.86 -18.99
C GLN A 79 6.03 6.66 -20.50
N ASP A 80 5.13 7.36 -21.17
CA ASP A 80 4.96 7.25 -22.63
C ASP A 80 4.77 5.81 -23.10
N GLY A 81 4.04 5.03 -22.31
CA GLY A 81 3.75 3.64 -22.65
C GLY A 81 4.90 2.66 -22.42
N VAL A 82 6.00 3.13 -21.83
CA VAL A 82 7.21 2.33 -21.62
C VAL A 82 7.50 2.20 -20.15
N LEU A 83 7.88 1.00 -19.72
CA LEU A 83 8.33 0.76 -18.34
C LEU A 83 9.69 1.42 -18.15
N VAL A 84 9.74 2.47 -17.32
CA VAL A 84 10.97 3.23 -17.09
C VAL A 84 11.65 2.87 -15.78
N GLU A 85 10.91 2.35 -14.81
CA GLU A 85 11.48 1.99 -13.53
C GLU A 85 10.67 0.87 -12.87
N LYS A 86 11.38 -0.04 -12.22
CA LYS A 86 10.77 -1.11 -11.45
C LYS A 86 11.37 -1.05 -10.04
N LYS A 87 10.51 -0.80 -9.05
CA LYS A 87 10.95 -0.63 -7.66
C LYS A 87 10.53 -1.80 -6.81
N ALA A 88 11.45 -2.30 -5.98
CA ALA A 88 11.13 -3.19 -4.88
C ALA A 88 10.86 -2.35 -3.64
N LEU A 89 9.96 -2.81 -2.79
CA LEU A 89 9.59 -2.09 -1.58
C LEU A 89 10.44 -2.53 -0.40
N GLN A 90 10.67 -1.57 0.50
CA GLN A 90 11.32 -1.86 1.78
C GLN A 90 10.32 -1.57 2.88
N THR A 91 10.26 -2.47 3.87
CA THR A 91 9.37 -2.29 5.01
C THR A 91 9.77 -1.04 5.77
N PRO A 92 8.88 -0.06 5.93
CA PRO A 92 9.24 1.17 6.62
C PRO A 92 9.44 0.94 8.11
N GLN A 93 10.36 1.70 8.70
CA GLN A 93 10.64 1.62 10.14
C GLN A 93 9.56 2.31 10.96
N LYS A 94 8.83 3.23 10.34
CA LYS A 94 7.89 4.09 11.03
C LYS A 94 6.75 4.46 10.10
N LEU A 95 5.54 4.47 10.65
CA LEU A 95 4.33 4.89 9.93
C LEU A 95 3.74 6.10 10.67
N VAL A 96 3.50 7.18 9.93
CA VAL A 96 2.89 8.39 10.49
C VAL A 96 1.54 8.63 9.79
N ASN A 97 0.47 8.54 10.54
CA ASN A 97 -0.90 8.75 10.04
C ASN A 97 -1.31 7.81 8.90
N VAL A 98 -0.68 6.64 8.80
CA VAL A 98 -1.07 5.60 7.84
C VAL A 98 -2.23 4.78 8.41
N VAL A 99 -2.09 4.37 9.66
CA VAL A 99 -3.13 3.63 10.37
C VAL A 99 -3.42 4.34 11.69
N LYS A 100 -4.64 4.19 12.18
CA LYS A 100 -5.05 4.79 13.45
C LYS A 100 -4.95 3.77 14.57
N CYS A 101 -4.54 4.24 15.74
CA CYS A 101 -4.52 3.38 16.92
C CYS A 101 -5.95 3.00 17.30
N GLN A 102 -6.19 1.71 17.47
CA GLN A 102 -7.52 1.20 17.80
C GLN A 102 -7.75 1.09 19.30
N ASN A 103 -6.74 1.39 20.12
CA ASN A 103 -6.88 1.34 21.58
C ASN A 103 -7.62 2.57 22.07
N PRO A 104 -8.83 2.43 22.60
CA PRO A 104 -9.62 3.58 23.04
C PRO A 104 -9.00 4.33 24.22
N ARG A 105 -8.04 3.71 24.92
CA ARG A 105 -7.34 4.33 26.05
C ARG A 105 -6.07 5.06 25.63
N CYS A 106 -5.70 4.97 24.35
CA CYS A 106 -4.51 5.67 23.86
C CYS A 106 -4.79 7.17 23.82
N ILE A 107 -3.76 7.97 24.12
CA ILE A 107 -3.88 9.43 24.06
C ILE A 107 -4.26 9.92 22.67
N THR A 108 -3.88 9.19 21.61
CA THR A 108 -4.25 9.55 20.25
C THR A 108 -5.74 9.41 19.97
N SER A 109 -6.46 8.65 20.82
CA SER A 109 -7.90 8.49 20.69
C SER A 109 -8.67 9.67 21.27
N THR A 110 -8.03 10.42 22.19
CA THR A 110 -8.65 11.58 22.86
C THR A 110 -8.10 12.90 22.35
N GLU A 111 -6.84 12.94 21.94
CA GLU A 111 -6.19 14.14 21.43
C GLU A 111 -6.08 14.05 19.90
N GLN A 112 -7.01 14.69 19.19
CA GLN A 112 -7.09 14.58 17.75
C GLN A 112 -5.93 15.24 17.01
N GLU A 113 -5.20 16.12 17.65
CA GLU A 113 -4.08 16.84 17.05
C GLU A 113 -2.80 16.01 17.02
N LEU A 114 -2.75 14.92 17.79
CA LEU A 114 -1.56 14.07 17.81
C LEU A 114 -1.53 13.14 16.61
N ASP A 115 -0.35 13.00 16.03
CA ASP A 115 -0.16 12.05 14.95
C ASP A 115 -0.26 10.63 15.48
N HIS A 116 -0.83 9.74 14.67
CA HIS A 116 -0.80 8.31 14.92
C HIS A 116 0.52 7.78 14.38
N VAL A 117 1.43 7.43 15.27
CA VAL A 117 2.77 6.98 14.91
C VAL A 117 2.97 5.55 15.38
N PHE A 118 3.34 4.68 14.45
CA PHE A 118 3.65 3.29 14.72
C PHE A 118 5.08 2.99 14.32
N VAL A 119 5.79 2.23 15.13
CA VAL A 119 7.16 1.84 14.83
C VAL A 119 7.24 0.33 14.63
N LEU A 120 8.14 -0.09 13.75
CA LEU A 120 8.36 -1.48 13.45
C LEU A 120 9.11 -2.13 14.62
N THR A 121 8.45 -3.04 15.33
CA THR A 121 9.04 -3.71 16.49
C THR A 121 9.49 -5.12 16.19
N GLU A 122 8.85 -5.79 15.23
CA GLU A 122 9.24 -7.12 14.79
C GLU A 122 9.30 -7.16 13.27
N PRO A 123 10.46 -6.81 12.69
CA PRO A 123 10.60 -6.74 11.22
C PRO A 123 10.26 -8.05 10.52
N GLU A 124 10.59 -9.18 11.14
CA GLU A 124 10.35 -10.50 10.56
C GLU A 124 8.89 -10.79 10.33
N ASN A 125 8.03 -10.26 11.20
CA ASN A 125 6.60 -10.50 11.17
C ASN A 125 5.79 -9.28 10.74
N GLY A 126 6.46 -8.17 10.41
CA GLY A 126 5.78 -6.94 10.01
C GLY A 126 4.92 -6.35 11.12
N VAL A 127 5.35 -6.46 12.38
CA VAL A 127 4.59 -5.97 13.52
C VAL A 127 4.95 -4.53 13.81
N TYR A 128 3.94 -3.67 13.84
CA TYR A 128 4.07 -2.25 14.17
C TYR A 128 3.28 -1.97 15.45
N ARG A 129 3.86 -1.14 16.31
CA ARG A 129 3.22 -0.79 17.58
C ARG A 129 3.14 0.73 17.74
N CYS A 130 2.06 1.17 18.35
CA CYS A 130 1.84 2.58 18.67
C CYS A 130 2.92 3.08 19.62
N ILE A 131 3.51 4.24 19.34
CA ILE A 131 4.58 4.78 20.19
C ILE A 131 4.08 5.22 21.56
N TYR A 132 2.78 5.47 21.71
CA TYR A 132 2.22 5.94 22.98
C TYR A 132 1.72 4.82 23.87
N CYS A 133 0.96 3.86 23.32
CA CYS A 133 0.34 2.82 24.12
C CYS A 133 0.88 1.42 23.83
N GLU A 134 1.74 1.28 22.82
CA GLU A 134 2.35 0.01 22.42
C GLU A 134 1.36 -1.02 21.87
N ALA A 135 0.11 -0.63 21.61
CA ALA A 135 -0.85 -1.53 20.97
C ALA A 135 -0.38 -1.84 19.54
N GLN A 136 -0.58 -3.08 19.13
CA GLN A 136 -0.21 -3.52 17.79
C GLN A 136 -1.17 -2.97 16.76
N ALA A 137 -0.66 -2.52 15.62
CA ALA A 137 -1.46 -2.09 14.48
C ALA A 137 -2.20 -3.29 13.89
N LYS A 138 -3.42 -3.04 13.47
CA LYS A 138 -4.24 -4.07 12.82
C LYS A 138 -4.54 -3.74 11.38
#